data_34447b9e1ea0b94c276e6a1667e807fb
#
_entry.id   34447b9e1ea0b94c276e6a1667e807fb
#
_cell.length_a   1.000
_cell.length_b   1.000
_cell.length_c   1.000
_cell.angle_alpha   90.00
_cell.angle_beta   90.00
_cell.angle_gamma   90.00
#
_symmetry.space_group_name_H-M   'P 1'
#
loop_
_entity.id
_entity.type
_entity.pdbx_description
1 polymer ?
#
loop_
_entity_poly.entity_id
_entity_poly.type
_entity_poly.pdbx_seq_one_letter_code
_entity_poly.pdbx_strand_id
1 'polypeptide(L)'
;DIFCNAIRLLPSAVREKAVFLFVGKAADKGMYSAVDSLVRDYPQTVFYRKRLERPEVKSLMEQCNCVVCASRDDPMPTFVTEGLIFGKPSIVSEHTGTAGLVTEGVDGFLYKDDDPQQLADKLTWAIEHPEALAAMHDSCRRLYEQQFSNESYVATLTRLVKELTDGEE
;
A
#
# COMPACT_ATOMS: atom_id res chain seq x y z
N ASP A 1 -14.09 -2.81 0.51
CA ASP A 1 -14.73 -4.00 1.06
C ASP A 1 -13.71 -5.09 1.43
N ILE A 2 -12.76 -5.46 0.55
CA ILE A 2 -11.75 -6.52 0.78
C ILE A 2 -10.96 -6.24 2.06
N PHE A 3 -10.40 -5.03 2.20
CA PHE A 3 -9.63 -4.67 3.39
C PHE A 3 -10.49 -4.67 4.66
N CYS A 4 -11.75 -4.21 4.58
CA CYS A 4 -12.67 -4.29 5.71
C CYS A 4 -12.92 -5.75 6.13
N ASN A 5 -13.12 -6.64 5.15
CA ASN A 5 -13.33 -8.07 5.42
C ASN A 5 -12.06 -8.72 6.00
N ALA A 6 -10.88 -8.38 5.48
CA ALA A 6 -9.60 -8.87 6.02
C ALA A 6 -9.42 -8.48 7.49
N ILE A 7 -9.71 -7.22 7.86
CA ILE A 7 -9.62 -6.76 9.26
C ILE A 7 -10.60 -7.53 10.17
N ARG A 8 -11.81 -7.87 9.68
CA ARG A 8 -12.78 -8.69 10.43
C ARG A 8 -12.29 -10.12 10.66
N LEU A 9 -11.53 -10.68 9.72
CA LEU A 9 -10.96 -12.03 9.81
C LEU A 9 -9.76 -12.12 10.74
N LEU A 10 -9.12 -10.99 11.09
CA LEU A 10 -8.01 -11.01 12.05
C LEU A 10 -8.44 -11.53 13.42
N PRO A 11 -7.66 -12.41 14.05
CA PRO A 11 -7.84 -12.74 15.45
C PRO A 11 -7.85 -11.48 16.32
N SER A 12 -8.70 -11.41 17.35
CA SER A 12 -8.80 -10.23 18.22
C SER A 12 -7.46 -9.83 18.81
N ALA A 13 -6.70 -10.81 19.30
CA ALA A 13 -5.37 -10.61 19.90
C ALA A 13 -4.33 -10.03 18.91
N VAL A 14 -4.50 -10.24 17.61
CA VAL A 14 -3.68 -9.64 16.55
C VAL A 14 -4.19 -8.24 16.21
N ARG A 15 -5.51 -8.11 15.96
CA ARG A 15 -6.13 -6.84 15.58
C ARG A 15 -5.89 -5.75 16.62
N GLU A 16 -5.94 -6.08 17.91
CA GLU A 16 -5.74 -5.14 19.02
C GLU A 16 -4.31 -4.58 19.12
N LYS A 17 -3.34 -5.18 18.42
CA LYS A 17 -1.96 -4.70 18.36
C LYS A 17 -1.71 -3.68 17.25
N ALA A 18 -2.70 -3.40 16.42
CA ALA A 18 -2.54 -2.55 15.24
C ALA A 18 -3.58 -1.44 15.18
N VAL A 19 -3.23 -0.39 14.46
CA VAL A 19 -4.16 0.68 14.07
C VAL A 19 -4.33 0.65 12.56
N PHE A 20 -5.59 0.63 12.12
CA PHE A 20 -5.97 0.67 10.72
C PHE A 20 -6.58 2.03 10.40
N LEU A 21 -5.97 2.74 9.47
CA LEU A 21 -6.44 4.07 9.08
C LEU A 21 -6.88 4.08 7.62
N PHE A 22 -8.14 4.40 7.39
CA PHE A 22 -8.69 4.67 6.08
C PHE A 22 -8.67 6.17 5.82
N VAL A 23 -8.06 6.57 4.70
CA VAL A 23 -7.97 7.98 4.29
C VAL A 23 -8.52 8.12 2.88
N GLY A 24 -9.39 9.08 2.68
CA GLY A 24 -9.93 9.40 1.37
C GLY A 24 -11.46 9.43 1.35
N LYS A 25 -11.99 9.93 0.24
CA LYS A 25 -13.44 9.96 0.03
C LYS A 25 -13.87 8.58 -0.47
N ALA A 26 -14.82 7.96 0.21
CA ALA A 26 -15.44 6.73 -0.27
C ALA A 26 -16.08 6.95 -1.65
N ALA A 27 -15.88 6.01 -2.56
CA ALA A 27 -16.36 6.10 -3.93
C ALA A 27 -17.90 6.07 -4.01
N ASP A 28 -18.52 5.28 -3.16
CA ASP A 28 -19.96 5.11 -3.11
C ASP A 28 -20.47 4.90 -1.66
N LYS A 29 -21.82 4.83 -1.52
CA LYS A 29 -22.48 4.65 -0.23
C LYS A 29 -22.21 3.27 0.40
N GLY A 30 -22.02 2.24 -0.41
CA GLY A 30 -21.74 0.89 0.06
C GLY A 30 -20.37 0.81 0.72
N MET A 31 -19.35 1.38 0.05
CA MET A 31 -18.01 1.46 0.60
C MET A 31 -17.95 2.31 1.88
N TYR A 32 -18.62 3.47 1.88
CA TYR A 32 -18.74 4.29 3.09
C TYR A 32 -19.37 3.50 4.25
N SER A 33 -20.48 2.81 3.98
CA SER A 33 -21.18 2.00 4.98
C SER A 33 -20.32 0.87 5.54
N ALA A 34 -19.50 0.22 4.68
CA ALA A 34 -18.60 -0.85 5.10
C ALA A 34 -17.52 -0.33 6.06
N VAL A 35 -16.89 0.80 5.72
CA VAL A 35 -15.87 1.44 6.57
C VAL A 35 -16.48 1.96 7.87
N ASP A 36 -17.64 2.64 7.79
CA ASP A 36 -18.34 3.19 8.96
C ASP A 36 -18.79 2.08 9.94
N SER A 37 -19.29 0.94 9.41
CA SER A 37 -19.56 -0.22 10.24
C SER A 37 -18.29 -0.75 10.93
N LEU A 38 -17.19 -0.84 10.19
CA LEU A 38 -15.94 -1.33 10.75
C LEU A 38 -15.41 -0.43 11.87
N VAL A 39 -15.50 0.90 11.70
CA VAL A 39 -15.12 1.88 12.74
C VAL A 39 -15.99 1.72 13.99
N ARG A 40 -17.29 1.48 13.83
CA ARG A 40 -18.18 1.23 14.97
C ARG A 40 -17.89 -0.09 15.68
N ASP A 41 -17.55 -1.13 14.92
CA ASP A 41 -17.24 -2.46 15.47
C ASP A 41 -15.92 -2.46 16.23
N TYR A 42 -14.95 -1.63 15.78
CA TYR A 42 -13.57 -1.61 16.31
C TYR A 42 -13.08 -0.17 16.57
N PRO A 43 -13.73 0.61 17.44
CA PRO A 43 -13.46 2.05 17.59
C PRO A 43 -12.10 2.38 18.20
N GLN A 44 -11.40 1.39 18.77
CA GLN A 44 -10.06 1.56 19.35
C GLN A 44 -8.93 1.35 18.33
N THR A 45 -9.20 0.64 17.25
CA THR A 45 -8.17 0.18 16.30
C THR A 45 -8.43 0.62 14.86
N VAL A 46 -9.66 1.00 14.51
CA VAL A 46 -10.02 1.40 13.15
C VAL A 46 -10.47 2.85 13.12
N PHE A 47 -9.86 3.62 12.24
CA PHE A 47 -10.15 5.05 12.08
C PHE A 47 -10.41 5.38 10.61
N TYR A 48 -11.27 6.37 10.39
CA TYR A 48 -11.56 6.92 9.07
C TYR A 48 -11.37 8.44 9.05
N ARG A 49 -10.67 8.92 8.02
CA ARG A 49 -10.50 10.34 7.72
C ARG A 49 -10.88 10.60 6.27
N LYS A 50 -11.95 11.35 6.05
CA LYS A 50 -12.48 11.65 4.71
C LYS A 50 -11.49 12.42 3.83
N ARG A 51 -10.68 13.26 4.46
CA ARG A 51 -9.67 14.08 3.80
C ARG A 51 -8.57 14.43 4.80
N LEU A 52 -7.36 14.47 4.31
CA LEU A 52 -6.21 15.03 4.99
C LEU A 52 -5.50 16.00 4.05
N GLU A 53 -4.88 17.01 4.62
CA GLU A 53 -4.01 17.91 3.87
C GLU A 53 -2.62 17.27 3.68
N ARG A 54 -1.86 17.76 2.66
CA ARG A 54 -0.56 17.18 2.33
C ARG A 54 0.41 17.00 3.52
N PRO A 55 0.56 17.97 4.44
CA PRO A 55 1.43 17.79 5.61
C PRO A 55 0.98 16.66 6.54
N GLU A 56 -0.34 16.46 6.68
CA GLU A 56 -0.91 15.39 7.50
C GLU A 56 -0.67 14.02 6.86
N VAL A 57 -0.85 13.92 5.52
CA VAL A 57 -0.54 12.70 4.76
C VAL A 57 0.94 12.35 4.91
N LYS A 58 1.84 13.34 4.75
CA LYS A 58 3.27 13.14 4.97
C LYS A 58 3.57 12.60 6.37
N SER A 59 3.01 13.23 7.40
CA SER A 59 3.20 12.79 8.78
C SER A 59 2.69 11.37 9.03
N LEU A 60 1.58 10.98 8.40
CA LEU A 60 1.08 9.60 8.47
C LEU A 60 2.01 8.62 7.77
N MET A 61 2.51 8.96 6.58
CA MET A 61 3.45 8.10 5.86
C MET A 61 4.76 7.91 6.65
N GLU A 62 5.22 8.93 7.35
CA GLU A 62 6.39 8.81 8.23
C GLU A 62 6.14 7.86 9.41
N GLN A 63 4.92 7.80 9.93
CA GLN A 63 4.57 7.06 11.14
C GLN A 63 4.01 5.66 10.88
N CYS A 64 3.39 5.40 9.72
CA CYS A 64 2.84 4.08 9.44
C CYS A 64 3.94 3.03 9.30
N ASN A 65 3.60 1.76 9.53
CA ASN A 65 4.52 0.64 9.37
C ASN A 65 4.48 0.06 7.95
N CYS A 66 3.30 0.07 7.31
CA CYS A 66 3.11 -0.34 5.93
C CYS A 66 1.90 0.37 5.30
N VAL A 67 1.78 0.30 4.00
CA VAL A 67 0.61 0.74 3.24
C VAL A 67 -0.11 -0.45 2.64
N VAL A 68 -1.45 -0.38 2.53
CA VAL A 68 -2.26 -1.49 2.03
C VAL A 68 -3.10 -1.00 0.85
N CYS A 69 -2.91 -1.62 -0.31
CA CYS A 69 -3.72 -1.37 -1.51
C CYS A 69 -4.60 -2.59 -1.81
N ALA A 70 -5.84 -2.52 -1.35
CA ALA A 70 -6.83 -3.58 -1.56
C ALA A 70 -7.75 -3.24 -2.75
N SER A 71 -7.16 -2.87 -3.88
CA SER A 71 -7.87 -2.56 -5.11
C SER A 71 -7.97 -3.78 -6.02
N ARG A 72 -9.10 -3.90 -6.73
CA ARG A 72 -9.30 -4.91 -7.77
C ARG A 72 -8.72 -4.49 -9.11
N ASP A 73 -8.57 -3.19 -9.30
CA ASP A 73 -8.04 -2.61 -10.54
C ASP A 73 -7.56 -1.19 -10.23
N ASP A 74 -6.25 -1.04 -10.08
CA ASP A 74 -5.60 0.26 -9.93
C ASP A 74 -4.28 0.21 -10.70
N PRO A 75 -4.19 0.88 -11.85
CA PRO A 75 -3.03 0.80 -12.71
C PRO A 75 -1.76 1.34 -12.05
N MET A 76 -1.88 2.27 -11.10
CA MET A 76 -0.73 2.85 -10.39
C MET A 76 -1.17 3.58 -9.11
N PRO A 77 -1.37 2.85 -8.01
CA PRO A 77 -1.79 3.45 -6.74
C PRO A 77 -0.70 4.38 -6.19
N THR A 78 -0.90 5.69 -6.36
CA THR A 78 0.11 6.71 -6.00
C THR A 78 0.51 6.67 -4.54
N PHE A 79 -0.40 6.34 -3.63
CA PHE A 79 -0.08 6.24 -2.21
C PHE A 79 0.86 5.08 -1.88
N VAL A 80 0.91 4.03 -2.72
CA VAL A 80 1.91 2.95 -2.60
C VAL A 80 3.29 3.49 -2.95
N THR A 81 3.41 4.22 -4.07
CA THR A 81 4.68 4.85 -4.45
C THR A 81 5.11 5.93 -3.47
N GLU A 82 4.16 6.69 -2.91
CA GLU A 82 4.43 7.62 -1.80
C GLU A 82 4.94 6.89 -0.56
N GLY A 83 4.39 5.73 -0.22
CA GLY A 83 4.89 4.88 0.86
C GLY A 83 6.36 4.48 0.66
N LEU A 84 6.74 4.10 -0.56
CA LEU A 84 8.13 3.75 -0.90
C LEU A 84 9.11 4.91 -0.66
N ILE A 85 8.69 6.18 -0.87
CA ILE A 85 9.50 7.37 -0.53
C ILE A 85 9.89 7.38 0.94
N PHE A 86 9.00 6.92 1.81
CA PHE A 86 9.23 6.84 3.25
C PHE A 86 9.74 5.47 3.71
N GLY A 87 10.16 4.61 2.78
CA GLY A 87 10.67 3.28 3.10
C GLY A 87 9.61 2.35 3.69
N LYS A 88 8.33 2.55 3.32
CA LYS A 88 7.23 1.72 3.85
C LYS A 88 6.92 0.58 2.89
N PRO A 89 6.99 -0.68 3.35
CA PRO A 89 6.57 -1.81 2.55
C PRO A 89 5.07 -1.73 2.26
N SER A 90 4.67 -2.35 1.15
CA SER A 90 3.28 -2.38 0.74
C SER A 90 2.70 -3.79 0.77
N ILE A 91 1.41 -3.90 1.08
CA ILE A 91 0.62 -5.12 0.86
C ILE A 91 -0.36 -4.78 -0.26
N VAL A 92 -0.19 -5.37 -1.43
CA VAL A 92 -0.95 -5.01 -2.63
C VAL A 92 -1.61 -6.23 -3.28
N SER A 93 -2.75 -6.01 -3.92
CA SER A 93 -3.39 -7.01 -4.77
C SER A 93 -2.55 -7.28 -6.01
N GLU A 94 -2.56 -8.53 -6.51
CA GLU A 94 -1.92 -8.95 -7.77
C GLU A 94 -2.42 -8.15 -8.98
N HIS A 95 -3.60 -7.52 -8.90
CA HIS A 95 -4.21 -6.73 -9.99
C HIS A 95 -3.89 -5.22 -9.91
N THR A 96 -2.97 -4.82 -9.05
CA THR A 96 -2.47 -3.44 -9.09
C THR A 96 -1.25 -3.32 -10.00
N GLY A 97 -1.09 -2.19 -10.69
CA GLY A 97 0.06 -1.97 -11.56
C GLY A 97 1.41 -1.94 -10.83
N THR A 98 1.40 -1.77 -9.51
CA THR A 98 2.59 -1.90 -8.67
C THR A 98 2.95 -3.34 -8.31
N ALA A 99 2.05 -4.30 -8.50
CA ALA A 99 2.28 -5.70 -8.09
C ALA A 99 3.51 -6.31 -8.75
N GLY A 100 3.72 -6.04 -10.06
CA GLY A 100 4.89 -6.52 -10.79
C GLY A 100 6.25 -5.96 -10.33
N LEU A 101 6.25 -4.97 -9.45
CA LEU A 101 7.44 -4.33 -8.90
C LEU A 101 7.75 -4.80 -7.48
N VAL A 102 6.75 -5.35 -6.78
CA VAL A 102 6.90 -5.81 -5.40
C VAL A 102 7.63 -7.15 -5.37
N THR A 103 8.68 -7.22 -4.58
CA THR A 103 9.40 -8.47 -4.26
C THR A 103 8.93 -8.97 -2.89
N GLU A 104 8.23 -10.09 -2.90
CA GLU A 104 7.63 -10.72 -1.71
C GLU A 104 8.63 -10.86 -0.56
N GLY A 105 8.31 -10.27 0.60
CA GLY A 105 9.14 -10.33 1.80
C GLY A 105 10.40 -9.46 1.79
N VAL A 106 10.63 -8.65 0.73
CA VAL A 106 11.79 -7.77 0.57
C VAL A 106 11.40 -6.29 0.65
N ASP A 107 10.36 -5.90 -0.06
CA ASP A 107 9.84 -4.53 -0.11
C ASP A 107 8.31 -4.45 -0.02
N GLY A 108 7.66 -5.61 0.12
CA GLY A 108 6.22 -5.70 0.28
C GLY A 108 5.71 -7.12 0.21
N PHE A 109 4.39 -7.24 0.07
CA PHE A 109 3.68 -8.51 -0.03
C PHE A 109 2.59 -8.44 -1.08
N LEU A 110 2.35 -9.58 -1.73
CA LEU A 110 1.27 -9.77 -2.67
C LEU A 110 0.17 -10.65 -2.06
N TYR A 111 -1.06 -10.39 -2.41
CA TYR A 111 -2.18 -11.28 -2.14
C TYR A 111 -3.07 -11.38 -3.39
N LYS A 112 -3.77 -12.50 -3.53
CA LYS A 112 -4.68 -12.74 -4.65
C LYS A 112 -5.89 -11.82 -4.57
N ASP A 113 -6.31 -11.33 -5.71
CA ASP A 113 -7.51 -10.52 -5.83
C ASP A 113 -8.73 -11.22 -5.23
N ASP A 114 -9.62 -10.40 -4.64
CA ASP A 114 -10.84 -10.87 -3.95
C ASP A 114 -10.62 -11.94 -2.85
N ASP A 115 -9.39 -12.10 -2.34
CA ASP A 115 -9.11 -13.01 -1.23
C ASP A 115 -8.83 -12.26 0.08
N PRO A 116 -9.87 -11.92 0.86
CA PRO A 116 -9.69 -11.22 2.13
C PRO A 116 -8.97 -12.09 3.18
N GLN A 117 -8.97 -13.44 3.05
CA GLN A 117 -8.25 -14.31 3.96
C GLN A 117 -6.74 -14.19 3.73
N GLN A 118 -6.27 -14.23 2.47
CA GLN A 118 -4.86 -14.02 2.19
C GLN A 118 -4.38 -12.64 2.65
N LEU A 119 -5.20 -11.59 2.44
CA LEU A 119 -4.87 -10.26 2.96
C LEU A 119 -4.79 -10.27 4.49
N ALA A 120 -5.71 -10.95 5.19
CA ALA A 120 -5.66 -11.10 6.64
C ALA A 120 -4.41 -11.85 7.13
N ASP A 121 -3.97 -12.87 6.40
CA ASP A 121 -2.75 -13.61 6.70
C ASP A 121 -1.50 -12.72 6.56
N LYS A 122 -1.42 -11.90 5.49
CA LYS A 122 -0.33 -10.92 5.30
C LYS A 122 -0.34 -9.83 6.37
N LEU A 123 -1.53 -9.33 6.73
CA LEU A 123 -1.69 -8.38 7.85
C LEU A 123 -1.27 -8.99 9.18
N THR A 124 -1.66 -10.22 9.44
CA THR A 124 -1.26 -10.96 10.67
C THR A 124 0.25 -11.01 10.75
N TRP A 125 0.92 -11.45 9.67
CA TRP A 125 2.36 -11.50 9.62
C TRP A 125 2.99 -10.12 9.87
N ALA A 126 2.50 -9.08 9.20
CA ALA A 126 3.00 -7.72 9.33
C ALA A 126 2.88 -7.17 10.76
N ILE A 127 1.76 -7.47 11.43
CA ILE A 127 1.48 -7.03 12.81
C ILE A 127 2.37 -7.78 13.82
N GLU A 128 2.65 -9.04 13.56
CA GLU A 128 3.46 -9.88 14.47
C GLU A 128 4.96 -9.70 14.26
N HIS A 129 5.39 -9.11 13.13
CA HIS A 129 6.80 -8.93 12.78
C HIS A 129 7.16 -7.47 12.46
N PRO A 130 6.90 -6.50 13.35
CA PRO A 130 7.13 -5.07 13.07
C PRO A 130 8.60 -4.73 12.78
N GLU A 131 9.54 -5.47 13.39
CA GLU A 131 10.97 -5.28 13.15
C GLU A 131 11.37 -5.76 11.75
N ALA A 132 10.78 -6.85 11.26
CA ALA A 132 11.01 -7.33 9.91
C ALA A 132 10.44 -6.35 8.86
N LEU A 133 9.27 -5.75 9.12
CA LEU A 133 8.77 -4.65 8.28
C LEU A 133 9.73 -3.46 8.26
N ALA A 134 10.23 -3.05 9.42
CA ALA A 134 11.18 -1.94 9.51
C ALA A 134 12.49 -2.23 8.75
N ALA A 135 12.94 -3.48 8.73
CA ALA A 135 14.13 -3.91 7.99
C ALA A 135 13.96 -3.80 6.45
N MET A 136 12.73 -3.74 5.93
CA MET A 136 12.44 -3.55 4.49
C MET A 136 12.67 -2.10 4.01
N HIS A 137 12.87 -1.15 4.92
CA HIS A 137 12.98 0.28 4.65
C HIS A 137 13.91 0.61 3.46
N ASP A 138 15.14 0.11 3.50
CA ASP A 138 16.13 0.43 2.47
C ASP A 138 15.80 -0.20 1.11
N SER A 139 15.16 -1.36 1.12
CA SER A 139 14.69 -2.02 -0.11
C SER A 139 13.54 -1.24 -0.75
N CYS A 140 12.58 -0.77 0.04
CA CYS A 140 11.50 0.11 -0.42
C CYS A 140 12.06 1.41 -1.02
N ARG A 141 13.02 2.03 -0.35
CA ARG A 141 13.70 3.24 -0.85
C ARG A 141 14.42 3.00 -2.16
N ARG A 142 15.17 1.90 -2.29
CA ARG A 142 15.84 1.53 -3.54
C ARG A 142 14.84 1.28 -4.67
N LEU A 143 13.73 0.60 -4.39
CA LEU A 143 12.67 0.39 -5.37
C LEU A 143 12.13 1.73 -5.89
N TYR A 144 11.85 2.69 -5.00
CA TYR A 144 11.42 4.03 -5.40
C TYR A 144 12.45 4.72 -6.29
N GLU A 145 13.72 4.72 -5.88
CA GLU A 145 14.80 5.39 -6.60
C GLU A 145 15.01 4.81 -8.00
N GLN A 146 14.88 3.49 -8.15
CA GLN A 146 15.07 2.79 -9.42
C GLN A 146 13.87 2.94 -10.38
N GLN A 147 12.65 3.01 -9.87
CA GLN A 147 11.44 2.92 -10.71
C GLN A 147 10.67 4.23 -10.81
N PHE A 148 10.70 5.09 -9.79
CA PHE A 148 9.78 6.21 -9.65
C PHE A 148 10.46 7.57 -9.43
N SER A 149 11.78 7.63 -9.27
CA SER A 149 12.49 8.90 -9.12
C SER A 149 12.47 9.71 -10.41
N ASN A 150 12.62 11.01 -10.31
CA ASN A 150 12.75 11.89 -11.48
C ASN A 150 13.96 11.49 -12.35
N GLU A 151 15.04 11.08 -11.72
CA GLU A 151 16.28 10.63 -12.37
C GLU A 151 16.03 9.38 -13.20
N SER A 152 15.33 8.38 -12.64
CA SER A 152 14.94 7.15 -13.34
C SER A 152 14.01 7.46 -14.51
N TYR A 153 13.02 8.34 -14.31
CA TYR A 153 12.11 8.78 -15.36
C TYR A 153 12.84 9.45 -16.53
N VAL A 154 13.73 10.41 -16.24
CA VAL A 154 14.51 11.11 -17.27
C VAL A 154 15.44 10.14 -18.00
N ALA A 155 16.11 9.23 -17.28
CA ALA A 155 16.98 8.24 -17.88
C ALA A 155 16.19 7.30 -18.84
N THR A 156 15.01 6.85 -18.43
CA THR A 156 14.14 6.00 -19.25
C THR A 156 13.66 6.73 -20.50
N LEU A 157 13.18 7.97 -20.38
CA LEU A 157 12.78 8.76 -21.54
C LEU A 157 13.94 9.00 -22.51
N THR A 158 15.11 9.35 -21.98
CA THR A 158 16.30 9.60 -22.81
C THR A 158 16.69 8.36 -23.59
N ARG A 159 16.65 7.19 -22.96
CA ARG A 159 16.90 5.90 -23.63
C ARG A 159 15.90 5.61 -24.73
N LEU A 160 14.60 5.74 -24.43
CA LEU A 160 13.55 5.48 -25.41
C LEU A 160 13.62 6.44 -26.63
N VAL A 161 13.89 7.72 -26.40
CA VAL A 161 14.08 8.67 -27.50
C VAL A 161 15.26 8.29 -28.37
N LYS A 162 16.40 7.90 -27.78
CA LYS A 162 17.57 7.44 -28.57
C LYS A 162 17.26 6.17 -29.38
N GLU A 163 16.62 5.18 -28.79
CA GLU A 163 16.21 3.95 -29.48
C GLU A 163 15.32 4.24 -30.69
N LEU A 164 14.42 5.22 -30.58
CA LEU A 164 13.55 5.64 -31.69
C LEU A 164 14.30 6.40 -32.79
N THR A 165 15.27 7.24 -32.41
CA THR A 165 16.05 8.04 -33.40
C THR A 165 17.14 7.22 -34.08
N ASP A 166 17.77 6.28 -33.38
CA ASP A 166 18.83 5.43 -33.91
C ASP A 166 18.30 4.22 -34.73
N GLY A 167 16.98 3.95 -34.66
CA GLY A 167 16.31 2.88 -35.40
C GLY A 167 15.73 3.30 -36.77
N GLU A 168 15.93 4.55 -37.18
CA GLU A 168 15.50 5.08 -38.48
C GLU A 168 16.61 5.09 -39.57
N GLU A 169 17.75 4.44 -39.34
CA GLU A 169 18.76 4.13 -40.35
C GLU A 169 18.61 2.65 -40.80
#